data_37210fe50f1bcdf31962e6745eb50002
#
_entry.id   37210fe50f1bcdf31962e6745eb50002
#
_cell.length_a   1.000
_cell.length_b   1.000
_cell.length_c   1.000
_cell.angle_alpha   90.00
_cell.angle_beta   90.00
_cell.angle_gamma   90.00
#
_symmetry.space_group_name_H-M   'P 1'
#
loop_
_entity.id
_entity.type
_entity.pdbx_description
1 polymer ?
#
loop_
_entity_poly.entity_id
_entity_poly.type
_entity_poly.pdbx_seq_one_letter_code
_entity_poly.pdbx_strand_id
1 'polypeptide(L)'
;MAEVDFMAQVMKKTDIISIRMDSNLSNSLHEKSEEQKVSLNTLINNMLEKQVHWHDLTNEIGWVNIFRTTFKELMDSISKEKAIKIGQTVGKEDLQNSINFFYGKVDLNTILDLLKRRFQTMKVQFRQISRNGMEKIIIQHDLGKNWPHLVVAELNELLNEHGYRIINDEYNKRGFSFEIISVKGD
;
A
#
# COMPACT_ATOMS: atom_id res chain seq x y z
N MET A 1 10.04 -39.51 15.07
CA MET A 1 9.22 -39.55 13.84
C MET A 1 8.73 -38.11 13.60
N ALA A 2 9.35 -37.44 12.65
CA ALA A 2 9.00 -36.06 12.30
C ALA A 2 7.87 -36.12 11.28
N GLU A 3 6.70 -35.63 11.64
CA GLU A 3 5.60 -35.35 10.71
C GLU A 3 6.02 -34.17 9.84
N VAL A 4 6.28 -34.44 8.58
CA VAL A 4 6.48 -33.44 7.55
C VAL A 4 5.09 -32.94 7.20
N ASP A 5 4.74 -31.78 7.71
CA ASP A 5 3.52 -31.04 7.35
C ASP A 5 3.71 -30.52 5.91
N PHE A 6 3.21 -31.34 4.96
CA PHE A 6 3.20 -31.02 3.54
C PHE A 6 2.07 -30.01 3.34
N MET A 7 2.38 -28.72 3.46
CA MET A 7 1.46 -27.63 3.08
C MET A 7 0.96 -27.93 1.67
N ALA A 8 -0.26 -28.40 1.55
CA ALA A 8 -0.96 -28.55 0.29
C ALA A 8 -1.01 -27.19 -0.39
N GLN A 9 -0.18 -27.02 -1.39
CA GLN A 9 -0.25 -25.90 -2.33
C GLN A 9 -1.63 -26.00 -2.98
N VAL A 10 -2.58 -25.17 -2.53
CA VAL A 10 -3.90 -25.07 -3.16
C VAL A 10 -3.64 -24.65 -4.59
N MET A 11 -3.73 -25.59 -5.53
CA MET A 11 -3.61 -25.30 -6.96
C MET A 11 -4.70 -24.29 -7.31
N LYS A 12 -4.30 -23.06 -7.61
CA LYS A 12 -5.19 -22.00 -8.05
C LYS A 12 -5.89 -22.50 -9.31
N LYS A 13 -7.19 -22.76 -9.25
CA LYS A 13 -7.97 -23.17 -10.41
C LYS A 13 -7.89 -22.05 -11.44
N THR A 14 -7.50 -22.39 -12.66
CA THR A 14 -7.36 -21.41 -13.74
C THR A 14 -8.35 -21.73 -14.85
N ASP A 15 -9.00 -20.69 -15.36
CA ASP A 15 -9.89 -20.77 -16.52
C ASP A 15 -9.16 -20.21 -17.75
N ILE A 16 -9.47 -20.74 -18.93
CA ILE A 16 -8.92 -20.25 -20.20
C ILE A 16 -9.94 -19.29 -20.83
N ILE A 17 -9.52 -18.04 -21.07
CA ILE A 17 -10.33 -17.02 -21.74
C ILE A 17 -9.61 -16.59 -23.02
N SER A 18 -10.35 -16.56 -24.14
CA SER A 18 -9.86 -16.04 -25.41
C SER A 18 -10.40 -14.63 -25.65
N ILE A 19 -9.50 -13.70 -25.94
CA ILE A 19 -9.83 -12.29 -26.17
C ILE A 19 -9.37 -11.88 -27.58
N ARG A 20 -10.22 -11.17 -28.32
CA ARG A 20 -9.82 -10.46 -29.54
C ARG A 20 -9.42 -9.04 -29.15
N MET A 21 -8.26 -8.59 -29.61
CA MET A 21 -7.76 -7.25 -29.33
C MET A 21 -7.23 -6.58 -30.62
N ASP A 22 -7.14 -5.27 -30.58
CA ASP A 22 -6.51 -4.48 -31.62
C ASP A 22 -5.02 -4.83 -31.76
N SER A 23 -4.51 -4.80 -33.00
CA SER A 23 -3.12 -5.18 -33.29
C SER A 23 -2.12 -4.24 -32.61
N ASN A 24 -2.39 -2.94 -32.50
CA ASN A 24 -1.49 -1.99 -31.85
C ASN A 24 -1.44 -2.27 -30.35
N LEU A 25 -2.59 -2.58 -29.73
CA LEU A 25 -2.64 -2.97 -28.31
C LEU A 25 -1.87 -4.29 -28.09
N SER A 26 -2.06 -5.27 -28.97
CA SER A 26 -1.34 -6.54 -28.89
C SER A 26 0.18 -6.33 -28.95
N ASN A 27 0.68 -5.53 -29.91
CA ASN A 27 2.10 -5.22 -30.03
C ASN A 27 2.62 -4.50 -28.77
N SER A 28 1.91 -3.50 -28.27
CA SER A 28 2.30 -2.79 -27.03
C SER A 28 2.36 -3.71 -25.80
N LEU A 29 1.50 -4.73 -25.72
CA LEU A 29 1.55 -5.72 -24.64
C LEU A 29 2.75 -6.68 -24.80
N HIS A 30 3.07 -7.06 -26.02
CA HIS A 30 4.28 -7.87 -26.28
C HIS A 30 5.55 -7.10 -25.89
N GLU A 31 5.72 -5.86 -26.34
CA GLU A 31 6.85 -5.00 -25.98
C GLU A 31 6.98 -4.86 -24.45
N LYS A 32 5.87 -4.57 -23.75
CA LYS A 32 5.87 -4.50 -22.28
C LYS A 32 6.25 -5.82 -21.61
N SER A 33 5.82 -6.95 -22.15
CA SER A 33 6.14 -8.26 -21.57
C SER A 33 7.64 -8.56 -21.68
N GLU A 34 8.25 -8.18 -22.79
CA GLU A 34 9.70 -8.29 -23.01
C GLU A 34 10.50 -7.36 -22.09
N GLU A 35 10.10 -6.07 -21.98
CA GLU A 35 10.72 -5.11 -21.07
C GLU A 35 10.69 -5.59 -19.61
N GLN A 36 9.57 -6.18 -19.18
CA GLN A 36 9.40 -6.70 -17.83
C GLN A 36 9.94 -8.12 -17.63
N LYS A 37 10.41 -8.77 -18.71
CA LYS A 37 10.91 -10.16 -18.70
C LYS A 37 9.91 -11.16 -18.11
N VAL A 38 8.64 -11.00 -18.46
CA VAL A 38 7.55 -11.91 -18.09
C VAL A 38 6.80 -12.40 -19.32
N SER A 39 6.05 -13.51 -19.20
CA SER A 39 5.19 -13.95 -20.31
C SER A 39 4.05 -12.97 -20.54
N LEU A 40 3.56 -12.86 -21.78
CA LEU A 40 2.39 -12.06 -22.12
C LEU A 40 1.18 -12.42 -21.25
N ASN A 41 0.94 -13.72 -21.03
CA ASN A 41 -0.12 -14.20 -20.16
C ASN A 41 0.03 -13.71 -18.70
N THR A 42 1.25 -13.76 -18.17
CA THR A 42 1.56 -13.24 -16.83
C THR A 42 1.32 -11.72 -16.77
N LEU A 43 1.75 -10.97 -17.77
CA LEU A 43 1.54 -9.54 -17.84
C LEU A 43 0.05 -9.20 -17.84
N ILE A 44 -0.74 -9.84 -18.71
CA ILE A 44 -2.19 -9.61 -18.83
C ILE A 44 -2.90 -9.94 -17.51
N ASN A 45 -2.62 -11.11 -16.91
CA ASN A 45 -3.22 -11.47 -15.62
C ASN A 45 -2.88 -10.46 -14.52
N ASN A 46 -1.63 -10.02 -14.42
CA ASN A 46 -1.23 -8.99 -13.45
C ASN A 46 -1.95 -7.64 -13.69
N MET A 47 -2.18 -7.27 -14.96
CA MET A 47 -2.91 -6.05 -15.30
C MET A 47 -4.40 -6.16 -14.92
N LEU A 48 -5.04 -7.29 -15.25
CA LEU A 48 -6.44 -7.54 -14.91
C LEU A 48 -6.65 -7.64 -13.39
N GLU A 49 -5.76 -8.33 -12.69
CA GLU A 49 -5.81 -8.41 -11.23
C GLU A 49 -5.70 -7.02 -10.56
N LYS A 50 -4.78 -6.18 -11.05
CA LYS A 50 -4.68 -4.78 -10.58
C LYS A 50 -5.91 -3.96 -10.91
N GLN A 51 -6.49 -4.13 -12.09
CA GLN A 51 -7.69 -3.40 -12.50
C GLN A 51 -8.85 -3.76 -11.58
N VAL A 52 -9.19 -5.04 -11.47
CA VAL A 52 -10.36 -5.52 -10.72
C VAL A 52 -10.22 -5.31 -9.21
N HIS A 53 -9.04 -5.61 -8.65
CA HIS A 53 -8.85 -5.61 -7.20
C HIS A 53 -8.28 -4.32 -6.63
N TRP A 54 -8.00 -3.32 -7.49
CA TRP A 54 -7.45 -2.06 -7.02
C TRP A 54 -8.02 -0.85 -7.74
N HIS A 55 -7.81 -0.71 -9.05
CA HIS A 55 -8.17 0.53 -9.75
C HIS A 55 -9.67 0.81 -9.77
N ASP A 56 -10.51 -0.19 -10.01
CA ASP A 56 -11.96 0.00 -10.00
C ASP A 56 -12.43 0.39 -8.59
N LEU A 57 -11.90 -0.27 -7.57
CA LEU A 57 -12.28 -0.05 -6.19
C LEU A 57 -11.77 1.29 -5.63
N THR A 58 -10.57 1.74 -6.00
CA THR A 58 -10.06 3.05 -5.55
C THR A 58 -10.88 4.22 -6.08
N ASN A 59 -11.45 4.11 -7.27
CA ASN A 59 -12.35 5.12 -7.82
C ASN A 59 -13.66 5.22 -7.00
N GLU A 60 -14.19 4.09 -6.53
CA GLU A 60 -15.43 4.05 -5.74
C GLU A 60 -15.26 4.72 -4.36
N ILE A 61 -14.09 4.62 -3.74
CA ILE A 61 -13.80 5.27 -2.45
C ILE A 61 -13.28 6.70 -2.57
N GLY A 62 -13.31 7.28 -3.79
CA GLY A 62 -13.03 8.69 -4.01
C GLY A 62 -11.54 9.06 -4.11
N TRP A 63 -10.67 8.10 -4.40
CA TRP A 63 -9.27 8.43 -4.68
C TRP A 63 -9.14 9.23 -5.97
N VAL A 64 -8.28 10.25 -5.94
CA VAL A 64 -8.00 11.11 -7.08
C VAL A 64 -6.54 11.01 -7.51
N ASN A 65 -6.31 11.10 -8.83
CA ASN A 65 -4.96 11.15 -9.37
C ASN A 65 -4.48 12.61 -9.39
N ILE A 66 -3.31 12.83 -8.84
CA ILE A 66 -2.62 14.13 -8.84
C ILE A 66 -1.19 13.95 -9.33
N PHE A 67 -0.66 14.95 -10.04
CA PHE A 67 0.76 14.93 -10.41
C PHE A 67 1.66 14.94 -9.16
N ARG A 68 2.68 14.09 -9.16
CA ARG A 68 3.63 13.96 -8.05
C ARG A 68 4.27 15.29 -7.64
N THR A 69 4.66 16.10 -8.61
CA THR A 69 5.25 17.42 -8.37
C THR A 69 4.28 18.38 -7.71
N THR A 70 3.03 18.42 -8.17
CA THR A 70 1.95 19.23 -7.56
C THR A 70 1.68 18.77 -6.13
N PHE A 71 1.58 17.46 -5.89
CA PHE A 71 1.39 16.92 -4.55
C PHE A 71 2.55 17.28 -3.61
N LYS A 72 3.80 17.17 -4.11
CA LYS A 72 4.98 17.55 -3.36
C LYS A 72 4.93 19.02 -2.94
N GLU A 73 4.63 19.94 -3.87
CA GLU A 73 4.49 21.38 -3.57
C GLU A 73 3.40 21.65 -2.54
N LEU A 74 2.25 20.96 -2.62
CA LEU A 74 1.20 21.06 -1.62
C LEU A 74 1.69 20.62 -0.24
N MET A 75 2.40 19.50 -0.16
CA MET A 75 2.96 18.99 1.10
C MET A 75 4.10 19.86 1.64
N ASP A 76 4.86 20.52 0.79
CA ASP A 76 5.91 21.45 1.20
C ASP A 76 5.35 22.82 1.61
N SER A 77 4.16 23.22 1.12
CA SER A 77 3.51 24.51 1.42
C SER A 77 2.76 24.55 2.76
N ILE A 78 2.29 23.41 3.25
CA ILE A 78 1.62 23.33 4.56
C ILE A 78 2.66 23.20 5.68
N SER A 79 2.28 23.62 6.91
CA SER A 79 3.14 23.39 8.07
C SER A 79 3.09 21.93 8.54
N LYS A 80 4.10 21.53 9.33
CA LYS A 80 4.14 20.20 9.97
C LYS A 80 2.90 19.95 10.82
N GLU A 81 2.49 20.94 11.63
CA GLU A 81 1.32 20.86 12.51
C GLU A 81 0.03 20.68 11.70
N LYS A 82 -0.07 21.36 10.56
CA LYS A 82 -1.21 21.21 9.65
C LYS A 82 -1.26 19.81 9.03
N ALA A 83 -0.11 19.27 8.61
CA ALA A 83 -0.01 17.92 8.07
C ALA A 83 -0.43 16.87 9.12
N ILE A 84 0.07 16.99 10.35
CA ILE A 84 -0.31 16.13 11.48
C ILE A 84 -1.83 16.21 11.73
N LYS A 85 -2.38 17.42 11.80
CA LYS A 85 -3.83 17.59 12.05
C LYS A 85 -4.68 16.95 10.95
N ILE A 86 -4.30 17.09 9.68
CA ILE A 86 -4.99 16.42 8.55
C ILE A 86 -4.92 14.91 8.72
N GLY A 87 -3.75 14.36 9.03
CA GLY A 87 -3.59 12.91 9.25
C GLY A 87 -4.46 12.38 10.38
N GLN A 88 -4.47 13.07 11.52
CA GLN A 88 -5.27 12.70 12.71
C GLN A 88 -6.78 12.74 12.51
N THR A 89 -7.27 13.53 11.56
CA THR A 89 -8.70 13.71 11.30
C THR A 89 -9.10 13.01 10.00
N VAL A 90 -9.08 13.73 8.89
CA VAL A 90 -9.53 13.25 7.58
C VAL A 90 -8.71 12.03 7.11
N GLY A 91 -7.38 12.08 7.27
CA GLY A 91 -6.51 10.98 6.82
C GLY A 91 -6.79 9.67 7.55
N LYS A 92 -7.00 9.71 8.86
CA LYS A 92 -7.38 8.54 9.68
C LYS A 92 -8.73 7.97 9.24
N GLU A 93 -9.72 8.83 9.04
CA GLU A 93 -11.06 8.43 8.62
C GLU A 93 -11.04 7.81 7.21
N ASP A 94 -10.35 8.43 6.25
CA ASP A 94 -10.19 7.92 4.89
C ASP A 94 -9.48 6.55 4.88
N LEU A 95 -8.44 6.39 5.71
CA LEU A 95 -7.70 5.14 5.84
C LEU A 95 -8.60 4.03 6.41
N GLN A 96 -9.35 4.31 7.46
CA GLN A 96 -10.28 3.37 8.09
C GLN A 96 -11.40 2.95 7.14
N ASN A 97 -12.02 3.92 6.43
CA ASN A 97 -13.05 3.67 5.45
C ASN A 97 -12.53 2.80 4.29
N SER A 98 -11.32 3.09 3.81
CA SER A 98 -10.66 2.30 2.78
C SER A 98 -10.44 0.85 3.24
N ILE A 99 -9.94 0.63 4.47
CA ILE A 99 -9.72 -0.72 5.01
C ILE A 99 -11.05 -1.47 5.14
N ASN A 100 -12.08 -0.84 5.68
CA ASN A 100 -13.41 -1.45 5.79
C ASN A 100 -13.97 -1.84 4.42
N PHE A 101 -13.80 -0.99 3.42
CA PHE A 101 -14.26 -1.25 2.06
C PHE A 101 -13.54 -2.43 1.41
N PHE A 102 -12.20 -2.48 1.49
CA PHE A 102 -11.40 -3.53 0.86
C PHE A 102 -11.42 -4.87 1.60
N TYR A 103 -11.48 -4.85 2.93
CA TYR A 103 -11.23 -6.05 3.76
C TYR A 103 -12.38 -6.40 4.69
N GLY A 104 -13.36 -5.50 4.90
CA GLY A 104 -14.49 -5.71 5.82
C GLY A 104 -14.12 -5.76 7.31
N LYS A 105 -12.84 -5.58 7.65
CA LYS A 105 -12.34 -5.56 9.03
C LYS A 105 -11.07 -4.74 9.14
N VAL A 106 -10.84 -4.14 10.30
CA VAL A 106 -9.62 -3.39 10.61
C VAL A 106 -8.77 -4.20 11.60
N ASP A 107 -7.62 -4.65 11.16
CA ASP A 107 -6.59 -5.28 11.98
C ASP A 107 -5.18 -4.90 11.45
N LEU A 108 -4.10 -5.26 12.15
CA LEU A 108 -2.75 -4.90 11.75
C LEU A 108 -2.41 -5.39 10.33
N ASN A 109 -2.83 -6.60 9.97
CA ASN A 109 -2.50 -7.17 8.66
C ASN A 109 -3.20 -6.39 7.53
N THR A 110 -4.48 -6.03 7.71
CA THR A 110 -5.24 -5.26 6.71
C THR A 110 -4.73 -3.82 6.59
N ILE A 111 -4.32 -3.20 7.71
CA ILE A 111 -3.66 -1.88 7.72
C ILE A 111 -2.36 -1.95 6.90
N LEU A 112 -1.49 -2.92 7.20
CA LEU A 112 -0.19 -3.06 6.53
C LEU A 112 -0.34 -3.43 5.04
N ASP A 113 -1.30 -4.26 4.67
CA ASP A 113 -1.55 -4.61 3.27
C ASP A 113 -2.07 -3.41 2.46
N LEU A 114 -3.01 -2.63 3.01
CA LEU A 114 -3.48 -1.40 2.37
C LEU A 114 -2.34 -0.39 2.17
N LEU A 115 -1.51 -0.19 3.20
CA LEU A 115 -0.34 0.69 3.10
C LEU A 115 0.62 0.25 2.00
N LYS A 116 0.94 -1.03 1.95
CA LYS A 116 1.81 -1.59 0.92
C LYS A 116 1.24 -1.34 -0.47
N ARG A 117 -0.06 -1.60 -0.70
CA ARG A 117 -0.74 -1.35 -1.98
C ARG A 117 -0.75 0.14 -2.33
N ARG A 118 -1.08 1.02 -1.37
CA ARG A 118 -1.06 2.47 -1.54
C ARG A 118 0.32 2.96 -1.98
N PHE A 119 1.38 2.55 -1.28
CA PHE A 119 2.74 2.97 -1.60
C PHE A 119 3.25 2.39 -2.93
N GLN A 120 2.88 1.16 -3.27
CA GLN A 120 3.17 0.59 -4.59
C GLN A 120 2.51 1.39 -5.72
N THR A 121 1.26 1.79 -5.55
CA THR A 121 0.53 2.63 -6.53
C THR A 121 1.18 4.00 -6.67
N MET A 122 1.60 4.60 -5.56
CA MET A 122 2.33 5.87 -5.53
C MET A 122 3.79 5.74 -5.99
N LYS A 123 4.27 4.54 -6.35
CA LYS A 123 5.67 4.23 -6.67
C LYS A 123 6.64 4.71 -5.59
N VAL A 124 6.25 4.57 -4.33
CA VAL A 124 7.04 4.85 -3.15
C VAL A 124 7.73 3.56 -2.72
N GLN A 125 9.03 3.61 -2.40
CA GLN A 125 9.75 2.43 -1.93
C GLN A 125 9.32 2.12 -0.49
N PHE A 126 8.88 0.89 -0.29
CA PHE A 126 8.35 0.40 0.98
C PHE A 126 9.06 -0.91 1.36
N ARG A 127 9.56 -0.98 2.57
CA ARG A 127 10.14 -2.19 3.15
C ARG A 127 9.56 -2.44 4.54
N GLN A 128 9.11 -3.68 4.77
CA GLN A 128 8.60 -4.17 6.04
C GLN A 128 9.57 -5.24 6.57
N ILE A 129 9.86 -5.18 7.88
CA ILE A 129 10.70 -6.15 8.59
C ILE A 129 9.95 -6.54 9.87
N SER A 130 9.56 -7.81 9.96
CA SER A 130 8.89 -8.37 11.13
C SER A 130 9.90 -9.05 12.05
N ARG A 131 9.94 -8.68 13.32
CA ARG A 131 10.78 -9.31 14.36
C ARG A 131 10.10 -9.28 15.73
N ASN A 132 10.02 -10.43 16.40
CA ASN A 132 9.55 -10.52 17.80
C ASN A 132 8.24 -9.76 18.08
N GLY A 133 7.25 -9.88 17.20
CA GLY A 133 5.96 -9.19 17.35
C GLY A 133 6.00 -7.67 17.04
N MET A 134 7.11 -7.16 16.53
CA MET A 134 7.30 -5.79 16.10
C MET A 134 7.37 -5.72 14.57
N GLU A 135 6.73 -4.73 13.98
CA GLU A 135 6.81 -4.43 12.56
C GLU A 135 7.61 -3.14 12.34
N LYS A 136 8.77 -3.23 11.70
CA LYS A 136 9.54 -2.06 11.27
C LYS A 136 9.22 -1.70 9.83
N ILE A 137 8.81 -0.46 9.63
CA ILE A 137 8.45 0.10 8.31
C ILE A 137 9.49 1.12 7.91
N ILE A 138 10.00 1.00 6.68
CA ILE A 138 10.98 1.91 6.10
C ILE A 138 10.44 2.39 4.76
N ILE A 139 10.40 3.69 4.56
CA ILE A 139 9.80 4.34 3.39
C ILE A 139 10.78 5.33 2.80
N GLN A 140 11.02 5.25 1.47
CA GLN A 140 11.78 6.27 0.73
C GLN A 140 10.85 6.96 -0.25
N HIS A 141 10.84 8.30 -0.25
CA HIS A 141 9.92 9.12 -1.03
C HIS A 141 10.51 10.45 -1.46
N ASP A 142 9.79 11.13 -2.35
CA ASP A 142 10.02 12.50 -2.81
C ASP A 142 8.73 13.34 -2.81
N LEU A 143 7.80 13.03 -1.90
CA LEU A 143 6.44 13.58 -1.85
C LEU A 143 6.29 14.82 -0.92
N GLY A 144 7.40 15.49 -0.63
CA GLY A 144 7.42 16.69 0.20
C GLY A 144 7.77 16.40 1.67
N LYS A 145 8.35 17.43 2.33
CA LYS A 145 8.92 17.32 3.69
C LYS A 145 7.88 17.00 4.78
N ASN A 146 6.62 17.41 4.58
CA ASN A 146 5.56 17.25 5.59
C ASN A 146 4.66 16.04 5.32
N TRP A 147 4.80 15.34 4.18
CA TRP A 147 4.07 14.12 3.90
C TRP A 147 4.31 12.98 4.91
N PRO A 148 5.54 12.71 5.39
CA PRO A 148 5.76 11.70 6.42
C PRO A 148 4.97 11.95 7.70
N HIS A 149 4.86 13.21 8.12
CA HIS A 149 4.12 13.58 9.33
C HIS A 149 2.62 13.35 9.21
N LEU A 150 2.06 13.56 8.00
CA LEU A 150 0.68 13.21 7.70
C LEU A 150 0.48 11.70 7.80
N VAL A 151 1.33 10.91 7.12
CA VAL A 151 1.23 9.44 7.08
C VAL A 151 1.37 8.82 8.47
N VAL A 152 2.37 9.26 9.25
CA VAL A 152 2.57 8.75 10.61
C VAL A 152 1.40 9.11 11.53
N ALA A 153 0.85 10.32 11.38
CA ALA A 153 -0.30 10.77 12.18
C ALA A 153 -1.58 9.98 11.87
N GLU A 154 -1.92 9.77 10.58
CA GLU A 154 -3.10 8.98 10.19
C GLU A 154 -3.01 7.54 10.70
N LEU A 155 -1.80 6.94 10.62
CA LEU A 155 -1.56 5.59 11.08
C LEU A 155 -1.60 5.46 12.58
N ASN A 156 -0.97 6.37 13.30
CA ASN A 156 -0.88 6.31 14.76
C ASN A 156 -2.25 6.37 15.41
N GLU A 157 -3.14 7.26 14.92
CA GLU A 157 -4.52 7.33 15.40
C GLU A 157 -5.27 6.01 15.18
N LEU A 158 -5.21 5.47 13.95
CA LEU A 158 -5.88 4.22 13.64
C LEU A 158 -5.31 3.02 14.41
N LEU A 159 -3.99 2.93 14.52
CA LEU A 159 -3.31 1.85 15.24
C LEU A 159 -3.63 1.86 16.74
N ASN A 160 -3.67 3.05 17.37
CA ASN A 160 -4.01 3.21 18.79
C ASN A 160 -5.41 2.67 19.10
N GLU A 161 -6.39 2.90 18.23
CA GLU A 161 -7.75 2.36 18.39
C GLU A 161 -7.80 0.82 18.35
N HIS A 162 -6.80 0.20 17.72
CA HIS A 162 -6.76 -1.27 17.55
C HIS A 162 -5.73 -1.96 18.46
N GLY A 163 -5.16 -1.24 19.44
CA GLY A 163 -4.24 -1.80 20.42
C GLY A 163 -2.81 -1.92 19.95
N TYR A 164 -2.41 -1.08 19.00
CA TYR A 164 -1.04 -0.93 18.53
C TYR A 164 -0.59 0.52 18.69
N ARG A 165 0.70 0.76 18.67
CA ARG A 165 1.27 2.12 18.65
C ARG A 165 2.53 2.19 17.81
N ILE A 166 2.80 3.38 17.28
CA ILE A 166 4.05 3.71 16.63
C ILE A 166 5.08 4.13 17.67
N ILE A 167 6.30 3.62 17.54
CA ILE A 167 7.48 4.03 18.30
C ILE A 167 8.65 4.22 17.34
N ASN A 168 9.75 4.85 17.84
CA ASN A 168 11.01 5.01 17.12
C ASN A 168 10.83 5.57 15.69
N ASP A 169 9.97 6.60 15.56
CA ASP A 169 9.78 7.30 14.30
C ASP A 169 10.97 8.23 14.00
N GLU A 170 11.58 8.02 12.84
CA GLU A 170 12.75 8.74 12.36
C GLU A 170 12.47 9.36 11.00
N TYR A 171 12.91 10.58 10.79
CA TYR A 171 12.67 11.34 9.56
C TYR A 171 14.00 11.83 8.98
N ASN A 172 14.15 11.73 7.67
CA ASN A 172 15.26 12.30 6.92
C ASN A 172 14.81 12.93 5.59
N LYS A 173 15.74 13.53 4.84
CA LYS A 173 15.40 14.22 3.57
C LYS A 173 14.82 13.32 2.48
N ARG A 174 15.02 12.00 2.55
CA ARG A 174 14.65 11.05 1.50
C ARG A 174 13.69 9.96 1.96
N GLY A 175 13.29 9.99 3.24
CA GLY A 175 12.42 8.95 3.76
C GLY A 175 12.14 9.08 5.24
N PHE A 176 11.44 8.11 5.77
CA PHE A 176 11.15 7.97 7.19
C PHE A 176 11.01 6.50 7.54
N SER A 177 11.15 6.22 8.82
CA SER A 177 10.91 4.88 9.35
C SER A 177 10.20 4.96 10.69
N PHE A 178 9.52 3.90 11.07
CA PHE A 178 8.88 3.73 12.36
C PHE A 178 8.72 2.26 12.69
N GLU A 179 8.43 1.98 13.95
CA GLU A 179 8.16 0.64 14.44
C GLU A 179 6.75 0.59 15.03
N ILE A 180 6.04 -0.51 14.76
CA ILE A 180 4.70 -0.77 15.30
C ILE A 180 4.82 -1.91 16.32
N ILE A 181 4.29 -1.68 17.51
CA ILE A 181 4.23 -2.68 18.58
C ILE A 181 2.80 -2.86 19.08
N SER A 182 2.48 -4.06 19.56
CA SER A 182 1.23 -4.30 20.31
C SER A 182 1.29 -3.60 21.67
N VAL A 183 0.19 -2.97 22.07
CA VAL A 183 0.01 -2.34 23.40
C VAL A 183 -0.70 -3.32 24.35
N LYS A 184 -1.35 -4.36 23.81
CA LYS A 184 -1.92 -5.44 24.62
C LYS A 184 -0.73 -6.26 25.12
N GLY A 185 -0.44 -6.16 26.43
CA GLY A 185 0.52 -7.04 27.06
C GLY A 185 0.14 -8.51 26.85
N ASP A 186 1.17 -9.35 26.75
CA ASP A 186 1.04 -10.80 26.78
C ASP A 186 0.25 -11.26 27.99
#